data_b37f037e6e435fe2418453cbae80a8ed
#
_entry.id   b37f037e6e435fe2418453cbae80a8ed
#
_cell.length_a   1.000
_cell.length_b   1.000
_cell.length_c   1.000
_cell.angle_alpha   90.00
_cell.angle_beta   90.00
_cell.angle_gamma   90.00
#
_symmetry.space_group_name_H-M   'P 1'
#
loop_
_entity.id
_entity.type
_entity.pdbx_description
1 polymer ?
#
loop_
_entity_poly.entity_id
_entity_poly.type
_entity_poly.pdbx_seq_one_letter_code
_entity_poly.pdbx_strand_id
1 'polypeptide(L)'
;MGYAVLHLEKAKGTDSRMSAHIERTVHPKNADRTRTHLNRELVQFPEGVRNRTQAIAHRIETAGIRRKVSANQVKAIRRLLTGSNKDMKQMEAEGRIEDWCNDSLKWIRETYGEQNLVSAVLHMDEKTPHIHATVIPIVTGERRKAGQEEQNGKKKYRKKNPQDVRLLSLIHI
;
A
#
# COMPACT_ATOMS: atom_id res chain seq x y z
N MET A 1 26.75 9.45 -2.65
CA MET A 1 25.36 9.95 -2.62
C MET A 1 24.43 8.80 -2.27
N GLY A 2 23.58 8.99 -1.27
CA GLY A 2 22.51 8.05 -0.97
C GLY A 2 21.34 8.23 -1.94
N TYR A 3 20.57 7.18 -2.15
CA TYR A 3 19.32 7.24 -2.95
C TYR A 3 18.19 6.55 -2.19
N ALA A 4 17.00 7.14 -2.31
CA ALA A 4 15.77 6.51 -1.85
C ALA A 4 15.20 5.63 -2.96
N VAL A 5 14.70 4.45 -2.60
CA VAL A 5 14.02 3.54 -3.51
C VAL A 5 12.55 3.49 -3.14
N LEU A 6 11.71 3.76 -4.14
CA LEU A 6 10.27 3.63 -4.02
C LEU A 6 9.78 2.75 -5.18
N HIS A 7 9.40 1.52 -4.87
CA HIS A 7 8.84 0.60 -5.86
C HIS A 7 7.33 0.45 -5.65
N LEU A 8 6.59 0.32 -6.76
CA LEU A 8 5.14 0.17 -6.77
C LEU A 8 4.72 -1.08 -7.50
N GLU A 9 3.86 -1.88 -6.88
CA GLU A 9 3.22 -3.03 -7.50
C GLU A 9 1.71 -3.03 -7.24
N LYS A 10 0.96 -3.51 -8.23
CA LYS A 10 -0.50 -3.65 -8.16
C LYS A 10 -0.86 -5.06 -7.69
N ALA A 11 -1.68 -5.15 -6.65
CA ALA A 11 -2.21 -6.41 -6.15
C ALA A 11 -3.64 -6.63 -6.62
N LYS A 12 -3.90 -7.81 -7.19
CA LYS A 12 -5.22 -8.30 -7.58
C LYS A 12 -5.57 -9.52 -6.71
N GLY A 13 -6.85 -9.85 -6.63
CA GLY A 13 -7.30 -10.99 -5.83
C GLY A 13 -7.07 -10.77 -4.33
N THR A 14 -6.69 -11.82 -3.61
CA THR A 14 -6.45 -11.80 -2.16
C THR A 14 -5.04 -11.36 -1.77
N ASP A 15 -4.12 -11.39 -2.73
CA ASP A 15 -2.68 -11.11 -2.52
C ASP A 15 -2.04 -11.94 -1.38
N SER A 16 -2.61 -13.13 -1.09
CA SER A 16 -2.26 -13.97 0.05
C SER A 16 -0.81 -14.46 0.04
N ARG A 17 -0.27 -14.76 -1.14
CA ARG A 17 1.16 -15.16 -1.27
C ARG A 17 2.10 -14.06 -0.80
N MET A 18 1.81 -12.81 -1.16
CA MET A 18 2.60 -11.68 -0.72
C MET A 18 2.37 -11.37 0.77
N SER A 19 1.13 -11.53 1.26
CA SER A 19 0.87 -11.45 2.70
C SER A 19 1.72 -12.45 3.48
N ALA A 20 1.79 -13.70 3.04
CA ALA A 20 2.61 -14.73 3.68
C ALA A 20 4.11 -14.36 3.71
N HIS A 21 4.61 -13.75 2.63
CA HIS A 21 6.00 -13.24 2.57
C HIS A 21 6.22 -12.06 3.52
N ILE A 22 5.34 -11.07 3.50
CA ILE A 22 5.45 -9.85 4.31
C ILE A 22 5.30 -10.16 5.81
N GLU A 23 4.35 -11.02 6.17
CA GLU A 23 4.07 -11.40 7.56
C GLU A 23 4.96 -12.54 8.07
N ARG A 24 5.93 -13.01 7.24
CA ARG A 24 6.86 -14.11 7.59
C ARG A 24 6.18 -15.42 8.01
N THR A 25 4.95 -15.67 7.54
CA THR A 25 4.35 -17.01 7.66
C THR A 25 5.03 -18.01 6.72
N VAL A 26 5.66 -17.50 5.65
CA VAL A 26 6.62 -18.21 4.80
C VAL A 26 7.94 -17.48 4.86
N HIS A 27 9.02 -18.18 5.26
CA HIS A 27 10.35 -17.60 5.41
C HIS A 27 11.10 -17.59 4.07
N PRO A 28 11.50 -16.41 3.55
CA PRO A 28 12.31 -16.34 2.36
C PRO A 28 13.77 -16.73 2.65
N LYS A 29 14.46 -17.26 1.64
CA LYS A 29 15.85 -17.74 1.78
C LYS A 29 16.86 -16.63 2.12
N ASN A 30 16.56 -15.39 1.75
CA ASN A 30 17.40 -14.21 1.97
C ASN A 30 17.15 -13.51 3.31
N ALA A 31 16.22 -14.00 4.14
CA ALA A 31 15.96 -13.46 5.46
C ALA A 31 16.74 -14.20 6.55
N ASP A 32 17.34 -13.42 7.43
CA ASP A 32 18.03 -13.94 8.62
C ASP A 32 17.01 -14.24 9.73
N ARG A 33 16.80 -15.52 10.00
CA ARG A 33 15.84 -15.99 11.01
C ARG A 33 16.13 -15.45 12.41
N THR A 34 17.41 -15.21 12.72
CA THR A 34 17.81 -14.68 14.04
C THR A 34 17.38 -13.24 14.25
N ARG A 35 17.10 -12.50 13.15
CA ARG A 35 16.68 -11.10 13.15
C ARG A 35 15.18 -10.91 12.90
N THR A 36 14.43 -11.95 12.59
CA THR A 36 12.99 -11.86 12.27
C THR A 36 12.17 -11.23 13.41
N HIS A 37 12.60 -11.39 14.66
CA HIS A 37 11.97 -10.75 15.82
C HIS A 37 12.04 -9.21 15.82
N LEU A 38 12.90 -8.61 14.98
CA LEU A 38 13.02 -7.16 14.79
C LEU A 38 12.01 -6.63 13.76
N ASN A 39 11.37 -7.51 12.98
CA ASN A 39 10.32 -7.12 12.05
C ASN A 39 9.07 -6.73 12.82
N ARG A 40 8.33 -5.73 12.33
CA ARG A 40 7.11 -5.31 12.99
C ARG A 40 6.12 -4.64 12.06
N GLU A 41 4.83 -4.82 12.32
CA GLU A 41 3.75 -4.06 11.72
C GLU A 41 3.73 -2.65 12.36
N LEU A 42 3.75 -1.63 11.51
CA LEU A 42 3.76 -0.22 11.91
C LEU A 42 2.37 0.42 11.92
N VAL A 43 1.36 -0.31 11.44
CA VAL A 43 -0.04 0.14 11.37
C VAL A 43 -0.89 -0.72 12.27
N GLN A 44 -1.61 -0.10 13.19
CA GLN A 44 -2.55 -0.82 14.05
C GLN A 44 -3.75 -1.29 13.23
N PHE A 45 -4.05 -2.59 13.28
CA PHE A 45 -5.23 -3.15 12.63
C PHE A 45 -6.51 -2.78 13.40
N PRO A 46 -7.64 -2.59 12.68
CA PRO A 46 -8.95 -2.46 13.31
C PRO A 46 -9.32 -3.68 14.14
N GLU A 47 -10.27 -3.50 15.06
CA GLU A 47 -10.80 -4.60 15.86
C GLU A 47 -11.30 -5.75 14.98
N GLY A 48 -10.96 -6.98 15.34
CA GLY A 48 -11.32 -8.19 14.60
C GLY A 48 -10.44 -8.48 13.36
N VAL A 49 -9.57 -7.56 12.96
CA VAL A 49 -8.63 -7.73 11.85
C VAL A 49 -7.28 -8.23 12.38
N ARG A 50 -6.81 -9.39 11.88
CA ARG A 50 -5.63 -10.08 12.42
C ARG A 50 -4.42 -10.11 11.50
N ASN A 51 -4.62 -9.81 10.22
CA ASN A 51 -3.56 -9.89 9.20
C ASN A 51 -3.82 -8.93 8.04
N ARG A 52 -2.79 -8.76 7.20
CA ARG A 52 -2.81 -7.89 6.05
C ARG A 52 -3.94 -8.21 5.04
N THR A 53 -4.20 -9.49 4.78
CA THR A 53 -5.27 -9.91 3.84
C THR A 53 -6.64 -9.48 4.34
N GLN A 54 -6.90 -9.65 5.64
CA GLN A 54 -8.13 -9.18 6.28
C GLN A 54 -8.21 -7.65 6.30
N ALA A 55 -7.08 -6.94 6.53
CA ALA A 55 -7.05 -5.49 6.51
C ALA A 55 -7.41 -4.91 5.12
N ILE A 56 -6.95 -5.54 4.04
CA ILE A 56 -7.34 -5.19 2.67
C ILE A 56 -8.85 -5.36 2.47
N ALA A 57 -9.39 -6.52 2.85
CA ALA A 57 -10.83 -6.83 2.72
C ALA A 57 -11.67 -5.86 3.55
N HIS A 58 -11.35 -5.69 4.83
CA HIS A 58 -12.03 -4.80 5.75
C HIS A 58 -12.11 -3.35 5.21
N ARG A 59 -10.99 -2.81 4.70
CA ARG A 59 -11.00 -1.44 4.17
C ARG A 59 -11.88 -1.30 2.93
N ILE A 60 -11.91 -2.29 2.05
CA ILE A 60 -12.77 -2.28 0.86
C ILE A 60 -14.25 -2.36 1.25
N GLU A 61 -14.60 -3.22 2.21
CA GLU A 61 -15.96 -3.41 2.71
C GLU A 61 -16.49 -2.17 3.44
N THR A 62 -15.65 -1.53 4.26
CA THR A 62 -16.03 -0.34 5.02
C THR A 62 -15.94 0.97 4.24
N ALA A 63 -15.45 0.95 3.01
CA ALA A 63 -15.24 2.15 2.19
C ALA A 63 -16.53 2.79 1.64
N GLY A 64 -17.68 2.10 1.73
CA GLY A 64 -18.92 2.58 1.13
C GLY A 64 -18.97 2.47 -0.40
N ILE A 65 -18.21 1.54 -0.99
CA ILE A 65 -18.19 1.29 -2.42
C ILE A 65 -19.51 0.63 -2.84
N ARG A 66 -20.32 1.35 -3.65
CA ARG A 66 -21.63 0.86 -4.08
C ARG A 66 -21.56 -0.15 -5.23
N ARG A 67 -20.47 -0.16 -5.99
CA ARG A 67 -20.30 -1.07 -7.13
C ARG A 67 -19.61 -2.36 -6.70
N LYS A 68 -20.04 -3.47 -7.30
CA LYS A 68 -19.36 -4.76 -7.13
C LYS A 68 -17.88 -4.63 -7.55
N VAL A 69 -16.98 -4.97 -6.65
CA VAL A 69 -15.55 -5.04 -6.93
C VAL A 69 -15.27 -6.33 -7.67
N SER A 70 -14.76 -6.23 -8.91
CA SER A 70 -14.48 -7.41 -9.73
C SER A 70 -13.19 -8.12 -9.29
N ALA A 71 -13.07 -9.41 -9.66
CA ALA A 71 -11.88 -10.20 -9.36
C ALA A 71 -10.60 -9.62 -9.96
N ASN A 72 -10.69 -9.03 -11.16
CA ASN A 72 -9.55 -8.47 -11.90
C ASN A 72 -9.20 -7.03 -11.51
N GLN A 73 -9.99 -6.41 -10.63
CA GLN A 73 -9.74 -5.05 -10.20
C GLN A 73 -8.53 -4.99 -9.25
N VAL A 74 -7.73 -3.93 -9.36
CA VAL A 74 -6.65 -3.67 -8.41
C VAL A 74 -7.26 -3.36 -7.05
N LYS A 75 -7.03 -4.21 -6.07
CA LYS A 75 -7.57 -4.09 -4.71
C LYS A 75 -6.61 -3.40 -3.77
N ALA A 76 -5.32 -3.56 -3.99
CA ALA A 76 -4.28 -2.91 -3.20
C ALA A 76 -3.09 -2.51 -4.06
N ILE A 77 -2.34 -1.54 -3.57
CA ILE A 77 -1.05 -1.12 -4.10
C ILE A 77 -0.02 -1.47 -3.03
N ARG A 78 1.01 -2.19 -3.43
CA ARG A 78 2.17 -2.45 -2.59
C ARG A 78 3.22 -1.38 -2.86
N ARG A 79 3.77 -0.82 -1.81
CA ARG A 79 4.89 0.11 -1.84
C ARG A 79 6.05 -0.49 -1.07
N LEU A 80 7.19 -0.58 -1.73
CA LEU A 80 8.45 -0.89 -1.08
C LEU A 80 9.23 0.42 -0.91
N LEU A 81 9.55 0.76 0.33
CA LEU A 81 10.36 1.92 0.68
C LEU A 81 11.66 1.46 1.30
N THR A 82 12.78 1.95 0.79
CA THR A 82 14.11 1.70 1.33
C THR A 82 15.09 2.76 0.83
N GLY A 83 16.34 2.64 1.21
CA GLY A 83 17.46 3.43 0.71
C GLY A 83 18.61 2.56 0.24
N SER A 84 19.76 3.17 -0.02
CA SER A 84 20.96 2.38 -0.28
C SER A 84 21.33 1.54 0.96
N ASN A 85 21.89 0.36 0.74
CA ASN A 85 22.27 -0.51 1.86
C ASN A 85 23.17 0.22 2.88
N LYS A 86 24.10 1.04 2.39
CA LYS A 86 25.01 1.83 3.24
C LYS A 86 24.23 2.80 4.12
N ASP A 87 23.31 3.58 3.53
CA ASP A 87 22.57 4.60 4.27
C ASP A 87 21.61 3.97 5.28
N MET A 88 20.92 2.88 4.89
CA MET A 88 20.02 2.17 5.80
C MET A 88 20.77 1.54 6.97
N LYS A 89 21.97 0.98 6.74
CA LYS A 89 22.83 0.46 7.80
C LYS A 89 23.36 1.56 8.72
N GLN A 90 23.68 2.71 8.17
CA GLN A 90 24.07 3.87 8.96
C GLN A 90 22.91 4.38 9.83
N MET A 91 21.69 4.49 9.28
CA MET A 91 20.48 4.84 10.05
C MET A 91 20.20 3.85 11.18
N GLU A 92 20.39 2.55 10.91
CA GLU A 92 20.27 1.51 11.94
C GLU A 92 21.27 1.71 13.07
N ALA A 93 22.55 1.96 12.74
CA ALA A 93 23.61 2.18 13.71
C ALA A 93 23.41 3.47 14.53
N GLU A 94 22.83 4.50 13.93
CA GLU A 94 22.51 5.78 14.56
C GLU A 94 21.18 5.81 15.32
N GLY A 95 20.42 4.68 15.33
CA GLY A 95 19.13 4.59 15.99
C GLY A 95 18.00 5.39 15.30
N ARG A 96 18.14 5.79 14.04
CA ARG A 96 17.20 6.67 13.30
C ARG A 96 16.16 5.90 12.44
N ILE A 97 16.11 4.57 12.54
CA ILE A 97 15.13 3.78 11.78
C ILE A 97 13.70 4.15 12.16
N GLU A 98 13.45 4.48 13.44
CA GLU A 98 12.12 4.89 13.88
C GLU A 98 11.66 6.20 13.24
N ASP A 99 12.52 7.22 13.22
CA ASP A 99 12.22 8.51 12.60
C ASP A 99 11.93 8.33 11.10
N TRP A 100 12.74 7.53 10.42
CA TRP A 100 12.52 7.21 9.01
C TRP A 100 11.19 6.45 8.77
N CYS A 101 10.80 5.53 9.65
CA CYS A 101 9.51 4.86 9.58
C CYS A 101 8.36 5.88 9.72
N ASN A 102 8.43 6.75 10.71
CA ASN A 102 7.41 7.76 10.97
C ASN A 102 7.25 8.73 9.79
N ASP A 103 8.35 9.24 9.24
CA ASP A 103 8.34 10.11 8.07
C ASP A 103 7.78 9.41 6.84
N SER A 104 8.15 8.14 6.62
CA SER A 104 7.65 7.31 5.53
C SER A 104 6.14 7.09 5.62
N LEU A 105 5.63 6.75 6.80
CA LEU A 105 4.20 6.56 7.03
C LEU A 105 3.42 7.87 6.89
N LYS A 106 3.95 8.96 7.40
CA LYS A 106 3.36 10.30 7.25
C LYS A 106 3.20 10.64 5.76
N TRP A 107 4.26 10.49 4.99
CA TRP A 107 4.20 10.74 3.53
C TRP A 107 3.16 9.87 2.82
N ILE A 108 3.07 8.56 3.14
CA ILE A 108 2.08 7.66 2.54
C ILE A 108 0.66 8.10 2.89
N ARG A 109 0.40 8.46 4.16
CA ARG A 109 -0.91 8.90 4.63
C ARG A 109 -1.35 10.20 3.97
N GLU A 110 -0.45 11.16 3.83
CA GLU A 110 -0.69 12.42 3.12
C GLU A 110 -0.97 12.20 1.63
N THR A 111 -0.27 11.24 1.01
CA THR A 111 -0.39 10.96 -0.43
C THR A 111 -1.65 10.16 -0.78
N TYR A 112 -2.02 9.17 0.03
CA TYR A 112 -3.09 8.21 -0.30
C TYR A 112 -4.32 8.32 0.59
N GLY A 113 -4.26 9.10 1.64
CA GLY A 113 -5.29 9.22 2.68
C GLY A 113 -5.03 8.27 3.86
N GLU A 114 -5.25 8.78 5.07
CA GLU A 114 -4.99 8.10 6.35
C GLU A 114 -5.59 6.70 6.39
N GLN A 115 -6.88 6.57 6.05
CA GLN A 115 -7.62 5.31 6.12
C GLN A 115 -7.23 4.29 5.05
N ASN A 116 -6.51 4.72 4.02
CA ASN A 116 -6.15 3.87 2.89
C ASN A 116 -4.84 3.13 3.10
N LEU A 117 -4.01 3.53 4.05
CA LEU A 117 -2.85 2.77 4.50
C LEU A 117 -3.31 1.70 5.49
N VAL A 118 -3.37 0.46 5.06
CA VAL A 118 -3.96 -0.65 5.85
C VAL A 118 -2.93 -1.57 6.50
N SER A 119 -1.68 -1.53 6.05
CA SER A 119 -0.56 -2.30 6.63
C SER A 119 0.76 -1.67 6.20
N ALA A 120 1.74 -1.69 7.08
CA ALA A 120 3.10 -1.29 6.78
C ALA A 120 4.07 -2.08 7.67
N VAL A 121 4.77 -3.04 7.10
CA VAL A 121 5.70 -3.91 7.84
C VAL A 121 7.12 -3.47 7.60
N LEU A 122 7.83 -3.17 8.68
CA LEU A 122 9.27 -2.97 8.69
C LEU A 122 9.96 -4.33 8.71
N HIS A 123 10.81 -4.58 7.72
CA HIS A 123 11.71 -5.73 7.68
C HIS A 123 13.13 -5.32 8.05
N MET A 124 13.66 -5.95 9.10
CA MET A 124 15.03 -5.80 9.61
C MET A 124 15.84 -7.09 9.44
N ASP A 125 15.22 -8.14 8.95
CA ASP A 125 15.79 -9.48 8.80
C ASP A 125 16.39 -9.76 7.42
N GLU A 126 16.37 -8.81 6.52
CA GLU A 126 17.03 -8.90 5.21
C GLU A 126 18.28 -8.01 5.15
N LYS A 127 19.03 -8.10 4.05
CA LYS A 127 20.31 -7.40 3.87
C LYS A 127 20.17 -5.88 4.08
N THR A 128 19.04 -5.29 3.69
CA THR A 128 18.77 -3.86 3.79
C THR A 128 17.42 -3.64 4.46
N PRO A 129 17.34 -2.85 5.54
CA PRO A 129 16.05 -2.47 6.13
C PRO A 129 15.10 -1.86 5.11
N HIS A 130 13.84 -2.26 5.13
CA HIS A 130 12.84 -1.74 4.20
C HIS A 130 11.42 -1.86 4.76
N ILE A 131 10.50 -1.05 4.22
CA ILE A 131 9.08 -1.08 4.58
C ILE A 131 8.27 -1.62 3.41
N HIS A 132 7.44 -2.62 3.68
CA HIS A 132 6.35 -3.03 2.80
C HIS A 132 5.06 -2.37 3.22
N ALA A 133 4.67 -1.30 2.55
CA ALA A 133 3.38 -0.64 2.79
C ALA A 133 2.31 -1.14 1.83
N THR A 134 1.08 -1.23 2.32
CA THR A 134 -0.10 -1.65 1.55
C THR A 134 -1.16 -0.57 1.61
N VAL A 135 -1.51 -0.04 0.46
CA VAL A 135 -2.46 1.05 0.29
C VAL A 135 -3.66 0.58 -0.54
N ILE A 136 -4.86 0.92 -0.11
CA ILE A 136 -6.08 0.66 -0.89
C ILE A 136 -6.38 1.89 -1.76
N PRO A 137 -6.45 1.74 -3.09
CA PRO A 137 -6.61 2.87 -4.01
C PRO A 137 -8.06 3.36 -4.07
N ILE A 138 -8.59 3.84 -2.95
CA ILE A 138 -9.93 4.38 -2.84
C ILE A 138 -9.91 5.87 -3.15
N VAL A 139 -10.81 6.29 -4.02
CA VAL A 139 -11.03 7.70 -4.38
C VAL A 139 -12.50 8.06 -4.25
N THR A 140 -12.74 9.32 -3.91
CA THR A 140 -14.09 9.88 -3.74
C THR A 140 -14.31 11.01 -4.72
N GLY A 141 -15.50 11.04 -5.34
CA GLY A 141 -15.95 12.16 -6.16
C GLY A 141 -15.17 12.41 -7.44
N GLU A 142 -14.47 11.43 -7.99
CA GLU A 142 -13.74 11.57 -9.26
C GLU A 142 -14.65 11.60 -10.49
N ARG A 143 -14.31 12.43 -11.48
CA ARG A 143 -15.01 12.44 -12.78
C ARG A 143 -14.68 11.18 -13.56
N ARG A 144 -15.71 10.59 -14.19
CA ARG A 144 -15.56 9.47 -15.13
C ARG A 144 -15.76 9.95 -16.55
N LYS A 145 -14.95 9.43 -17.47
CA LYS A 145 -15.21 9.60 -18.90
C LYS A 145 -16.54 8.93 -19.25
N ALA A 146 -17.39 9.61 -20.02
CA ALA A 146 -18.55 8.97 -20.61
C ALA A 146 -18.11 7.97 -21.68
N GLY A 147 -18.86 6.88 -21.84
CA GLY A 147 -18.53 5.83 -22.83
C GLY A 147 -18.73 6.24 -24.29
N GLN A 148 -19.37 7.37 -24.57
CA GLN A 148 -19.65 7.90 -25.91
C GLN A 148 -18.87 9.18 -26.17
N GLU A 149 -18.31 9.32 -27.36
CA GLU A 149 -17.75 10.56 -27.90
C GLU A 149 -18.89 11.46 -28.39
N GLU A 150 -18.79 12.78 -28.14
CA GLU A 150 -19.64 13.75 -28.80
C GLU A 150 -19.24 13.89 -30.28
N GLN A 151 -20.13 14.35 -31.14
CA GLN A 151 -19.92 14.52 -32.60
C GLN A 151 -18.66 15.33 -32.98
N ASN A 152 -18.02 16.00 -32.02
CA ASN A 152 -16.84 16.84 -32.22
C ASN A 152 -15.54 16.17 -31.76
N GLY A 153 -15.52 14.84 -31.52
CA GLY A 153 -14.32 14.12 -31.04
C GLY A 153 -13.94 14.42 -29.57
N LYS A 154 -14.73 15.19 -28.83
CA LYS A 154 -14.49 15.48 -27.43
C LYS A 154 -15.18 14.44 -26.53
N LYS A 155 -14.42 13.87 -25.60
CA LYS A 155 -14.97 12.91 -24.62
C LYS A 155 -15.82 13.64 -23.58
N LYS A 156 -17.08 13.25 -23.47
CA LYS A 156 -17.99 13.78 -22.45
C LYS A 156 -17.65 13.20 -21.08
N TYR A 157 -17.55 14.04 -20.07
CA TYR A 157 -17.36 13.62 -18.70
C TYR A 157 -18.70 13.60 -17.96
N ARG A 158 -18.98 12.54 -17.21
CA ARG A 158 -20.12 12.51 -16.32
C ARG A 158 -19.97 13.56 -15.22
N LYS A 159 -21.12 14.13 -14.79
CA LYS A 159 -21.16 15.05 -13.66
C LYS A 159 -20.50 14.41 -12.45
N LYS A 160 -19.62 15.14 -11.77
CA LYS A 160 -18.93 14.66 -10.57
C LYS A 160 -19.97 14.43 -9.47
N ASN A 161 -20.01 13.20 -8.91
CA ASN A 161 -20.75 12.92 -7.69
C ASN A 161 -19.74 12.90 -6.53
N PRO A 162 -19.80 13.89 -5.60
CA PRO A 162 -18.86 13.94 -4.48
C PRO A 162 -18.99 12.77 -3.51
N GLN A 163 -20.10 12.03 -3.56
CA GLN A 163 -20.34 10.84 -2.72
C GLN A 163 -19.99 9.52 -3.43
N ASP A 164 -19.52 9.55 -4.69
CA ASP A 164 -19.17 8.31 -5.41
C ASP A 164 -17.81 7.78 -4.94
N VAL A 165 -17.82 6.72 -4.15
CA VAL A 165 -16.64 6.04 -3.63
C VAL A 165 -16.33 4.83 -4.50
N ARG A 166 -15.07 4.69 -4.93
CA ARG A 166 -14.65 3.59 -5.80
C ARG A 166 -13.16 3.27 -5.68
N LEU A 167 -12.78 2.07 -6.10
CA LEU A 167 -11.38 1.74 -6.36
C LEU A 167 -10.94 2.38 -7.69
N LEU A 168 -9.76 2.97 -7.71
CA LEU A 168 -9.11 3.42 -8.96
C LEU A 168 -8.84 2.23 -9.87
N SER A 169 -9.32 2.31 -11.12
CA SER A 169 -9.06 1.26 -12.12
C SER A 169 -7.71 1.42 -12.81
N LEU A 170 -7.24 2.66 -12.94
CA LEU A 170 -5.94 3.03 -13.51
C LEU A 170 -5.28 4.01 -12.54
N ILE A 171 -4.09 3.66 -12.11
CA ILE A 171 -3.30 4.53 -11.25
C ILE A 171 -2.36 5.28 -12.18
N HIS A 172 -2.71 6.52 -12.49
CA HIS A 172 -1.76 7.51 -12.90
C HIS A 172 -1.23 8.17 -11.62
N ILE A 173 -0.13 7.64 -11.15
CA ILE A 173 0.67 8.24 -10.07
C ILE A 173 2.02 8.55 -10.66
#